data_5fd749b519dbd632d9f881a48b57b310
#
_entry.id   5fd749b519dbd632d9f881a48b57b310
#
_cell.length_a   1.000
_cell.length_b   1.000
_cell.length_c   1.000
_cell.angle_alpha   90.00
_cell.angle_beta   90.00
_cell.angle_gamma   90.00
#
_symmetry.space_group_name_H-M   'P 1'
#
loop_
_entity.id
_entity.type
_entity.pdbx_description
1 polymer ?
#
loop_
_entity_poly.entity_id
_entity_poly.type
_entity_poly.pdbx_seq_one_letter_code
_entity_poly.pdbx_strand_id
1 'polypeptide(L)'
;MSINYKDFYDYAANAIVADAPEFSLRNGVSRGYYSVYHLALEYADTIAVPPVSDHKGPTHRKLSEFFENSFHPDMSIRRTRRRLGYSLKQLHDNRVVADYHLDESVTLGKAQEHLTRCDLRLKDFQALLSAAAA
;
A
#
# COMPACT_ATOMS: atom_id res chain seq x y z
N MET A 1 -2.46 -16.65 -16.78
CA MET A 1 -1.92 -16.46 -15.43
C MET A 1 -1.35 -15.07 -15.28
N SER A 2 -1.78 -14.41 -14.29
CA SER A 2 -1.26 -13.10 -13.96
C SER A 2 -0.72 -13.10 -12.54
N ILE A 3 -0.13 -12.00 -12.15
CA ILE A 3 0.37 -11.81 -10.78
C ILE A 3 -0.65 -11.01 -9.98
N ASN A 4 -0.47 -10.97 -8.68
CA ASN A 4 -1.31 -10.19 -7.79
C ASN A 4 -0.45 -9.53 -6.69
N TYR A 5 -1.11 -8.84 -5.76
CA TYR A 5 -0.42 -8.10 -4.71
C TYR A 5 0.50 -8.98 -3.84
N LYS A 6 0.18 -10.26 -3.70
CA LYS A 6 1.00 -11.19 -2.90
C LYS A 6 2.38 -11.39 -3.49
N ASP A 7 2.49 -11.40 -4.80
CA ASP A 7 3.79 -11.54 -5.47
C ASP A 7 4.71 -10.37 -5.13
N PHE A 8 4.15 -9.15 -5.08
CA PHE A 8 4.89 -7.96 -4.66
C PHE A 8 5.36 -8.06 -3.21
N TYR A 9 4.47 -8.49 -2.32
CA TYR A 9 4.81 -8.62 -0.90
C TYR A 9 5.87 -9.71 -0.68
N ASP A 10 5.73 -10.86 -1.31
CA ASP A 10 6.68 -11.96 -1.18
C ASP A 10 8.07 -11.56 -1.67
N TYR A 11 8.14 -10.83 -2.78
CA TYR A 11 9.40 -10.27 -3.25
C TYR A 11 10.01 -9.33 -2.21
N ALA A 12 9.22 -8.43 -1.66
CA ALA A 12 9.67 -7.49 -0.65
C ALA A 12 10.21 -8.20 0.59
N ALA A 13 9.50 -9.21 1.07
CA ALA A 13 9.91 -9.98 2.24
C ALA A 13 11.24 -10.70 2.00
N ASN A 14 11.45 -11.22 0.80
CA ASN A 14 12.71 -11.89 0.44
C ASN A 14 13.87 -10.91 0.23
N ALA A 15 13.58 -9.67 -0.16
CA ALA A 15 14.59 -8.64 -0.38
C ALA A 15 15.06 -7.97 0.91
N ILE A 16 14.18 -7.87 1.91
CA ILE A 16 14.45 -7.19 3.17
C ILE A 16 14.90 -8.22 4.21
N VAL A 17 16.16 -8.61 4.12
CA VAL A 17 16.79 -9.60 5.00
C VAL A 17 18.10 -9.05 5.57
N ALA A 18 18.60 -9.68 6.64
CA ALA A 18 19.70 -9.16 7.45
C ALA A 18 20.97 -8.78 6.65
N ASP A 19 21.32 -9.59 5.66
CA ASP A 19 22.57 -9.39 4.90
C ASP A 19 22.35 -8.69 3.55
N ALA A 20 21.16 -8.12 3.33
CA ALA A 20 20.82 -7.50 2.07
C ALA A 20 21.62 -6.21 1.84
N PRO A 21 22.15 -5.98 0.64
CA PRO A 21 22.69 -4.67 0.30
C PRO A 21 21.57 -3.63 0.25
N GLU A 22 21.95 -2.34 0.41
CA GLU A 22 20.95 -1.27 0.46
C GLU A 22 20.05 -1.24 -0.78
N PHE A 23 20.60 -1.55 -1.96
CA PHE A 23 19.80 -1.59 -3.18
C PHE A 23 18.65 -2.58 -3.09
N SER A 24 18.88 -3.75 -2.50
CA SER A 24 17.81 -4.74 -2.27
C SER A 24 16.80 -4.26 -1.24
N LEU A 25 17.24 -3.56 -0.19
CA LEU A 25 16.34 -2.95 0.79
C LEU A 25 15.44 -1.93 0.13
N ARG A 26 15.99 -1.08 -0.73
CA ARG A 26 15.23 -0.07 -1.48
C ARG A 26 14.20 -0.72 -2.40
N ASN A 27 14.58 -1.77 -3.12
CA ASN A 27 13.66 -2.53 -3.96
C ASN A 27 12.55 -3.17 -3.13
N GLY A 28 12.88 -3.69 -1.97
CA GLY A 28 11.89 -4.26 -1.05
C GLY A 28 10.89 -3.23 -0.55
N VAL A 29 11.35 -2.03 -0.20
CA VAL A 29 10.46 -0.93 0.20
C VAL A 29 9.51 -0.57 -0.95
N SER A 30 10.03 -0.42 -2.16
CA SER A 30 9.24 -0.09 -3.34
C SER A 30 8.19 -1.16 -3.62
N ARG A 31 8.58 -2.42 -3.66
CA ARG A 31 7.65 -3.53 -3.94
C ARG A 31 6.65 -3.74 -2.82
N GLY A 32 7.05 -3.54 -1.56
CA GLY A 32 6.14 -3.58 -0.42
C GLY A 32 5.02 -2.56 -0.54
N TYR A 33 5.34 -1.33 -0.91
CA TYR A 33 4.33 -0.31 -1.18
C TYR A 33 3.34 -0.77 -2.26
N TYR A 34 3.85 -1.29 -3.39
CA TYR A 34 2.98 -1.70 -4.48
C TYR A 34 2.09 -2.89 -4.13
N SER A 35 2.48 -3.75 -3.20
CA SER A 35 1.59 -4.80 -2.70
C SER A 35 0.34 -4.19 -2.06
N VAL A 36 0.51 -3.18 -1.22
CA VAL A 36 -0.60 -2.47 -0.58
C VAL A 36 -1.41 -1.68 -1.60
N TYR A 37 -0.72 -1.00 -2.51
CA TYR A 37 -1.36 -0.21 -3.57
C TYR A 37 -2.32 -1.07 -4.39
N HIS A 38 -1.88 -2.22 -4.88
CA HIS A 38 -2.70 -3.08 -5.73
C HIS A 38 -3.92 -3.65 -4.99
N LEU A 39 -3.75 -4.06 -3.74
CA LEU A 39 -4.89 -4.54 -2.95
C LEU A 39 -5.86 -3.41 -2.60
N ALA A 40 -5.33 -2.23 -2.27
CA ALA A 40 -6.15 -1.05 -2.02
C ALA A 40 -6.98 -0.66 -3.25
N LEU A 41 -6.37 -0.70 -4.42
CA LEU A 41 -7.06 -0.40 -5.68
C LEU A 41 -8.15 -1.43 -5.98
N GLU A 42 -7.89 -2.71 -5.76
CA GLU A 42 -8.88 -3.77 -5.90
C GLU A 42 -10.10 -3.49 -5.02
N TYR A 43 -9.86 -3.16 -3.75
CA TYR A 43 -10.95 -2.82 -2.84
C TYR A 43 -11.70 -1.56 -3.29
N ALA A 44 -10.98 -0.51 -3.64
CA ALA A 44 -11.58 0.75 -4.08
C ALA A 44 -12.43 0.55 -5.33
N ASP A 45 -11.95 -0.20 -6.32
CA ASP A 45 -12.70 -0.47 -7.54
C ASP A 45 -13.96 -1.32 -7.29
N THR A 46 -13.94 -2.15 -6.25
CA THR A 46 -15.10 -2.97 -5.86
C THR A 46 -16.24 -2.10 -5.31
N ILE A 47 -15.93 -1.02 -4.59
CA ILE A 47 -16.93 -0.21 -3.89
C ILE A 47 -17.25 1.12 -4.58
N ALA A 48 -16.41 1.58 -5.51
CA ALA A 48 -16.60 2.86 -6.20
C ALA A 48 -17.35 2.70 -7.52
N VAL A 49 -18.24 3.67 -7.82
CA VAL A 49 -18.96 3.74 -9.11
C VAL A 49 -18.85 5.19 -9.61
N PRO A 50 -18.12 5.46 -10.69
CA PRO A 50 -17.26 4.53 -11.46
C PRO A 50 -16.05 4.06 -10.66
N PRO A 51 -15.38 2.96 -11.08
CA PRO A 51 -14.18 2.46 -10.42
C PRO A 51 -13.09 3.53 -10.31
N VAL A 52 -12.31 3.50 -9.21
CA VAL A 52 -11.24 4.47 -9.00
C VAL A 52 -10.21 4.43 -10.12
N SER A 53 -9.97 3.27 -10.73
CA SER A 53 -9.10 3.13 -11.90
C SER A 53 -9.48 4.06 -13.05
N ASP A 54 -10.78 4.38 -13.18
CA ASP A 54 -11.31 5.25 -14.24
C ASP A 54 -11.29 6.73 -13.85
N HIS A 55 -10.98 7.07 -12.60
CA HIS A 55 -10.91 8.46 -12.16
C HIS A 55 -9.71 9.17 -12.78
N LYS A 56 -9.83 10.47 -13.01
CA LYS A 56 -8.73 11.30 -13.51
C LYS A 56 -7.74 11.61 -12.41
N GLY A 57 -6.49 11.82 -12.80
CA GLY A 57 -5.42 12.29 -11.93
C GLY A 57 -4.34 11.25 -11.67
N PRO A 58 -3.26 11.65 -10.96
CA PRO A 58 -2.17 10.74 -10.62
C PRO A 58 -2.68 9.56 -9.80
N THR A 59 -2.28 8.36 -10.18
CA THR A 59 -2.82 7.11 -9.65
C THR A 59 -2.72 7.03 -8.12
N HIS A 60 -1.55 7.38 -7.56
CA HIS A 60 -1.35 7.30 -6.11
C HIS A 60 -2.23 8.30 -5.37
N ARG A 61 -2.31 9.53 -5.88
CA ARG A 61 -3.11 10.58 -5.26
C ARG A 61 -4.60 10.24 -5.29
N LYS A 62 -5.12 9.84 -6.44
CA LYS A 62 -6.55 9.56 -6.56
C LYS A 62 -7.00 8.42 -5.65
N LEU A 63 -6.14 7.43 -5.43
CA LEU A 63 -6.43 6.32 -4.55
C LEU A 63 -6.46 6.75 -3.07
N SER A 64 -5.42 7.45 -2.60
CA SER A 64 -5.39 7.91 -1.22
C SER A 64 -6.50 8.92 -0.92
N GLU A 65 -6.78 9.84 -1.85
CA GLU A 65 -7.88 10.81 -1.70
C GLU A 65 -9.24 10.12 -1.67
N PHE A 66 -9.44 9.07 -2.48
CA PHE A 66 -10.68 8.30 -2.44
C PHE A 66 -10.95 7.80 -1.02
N PHE A 67 -9.96 7.21 -0.35
CA PHE A 67 -10.14 6.70 1.01
C PHE A 67 -10.28 7.82 2.05
N GLU A 68 -9.50 8.88 1.94
CA GLU A 68 -9.58 10.02 2.87
C GLU A 68 -10.92 10.72 2.83
N ASN A 69 -11.54 10.81 1.65
CA ASN A 69 -12.82 11.46 1.45
C ASN A 69 -13.98 10.48 1.46
N SER A 70 -13.72 9.22 1.76
CA SER A 70 -14.73 8.17 1.73
C SER A 70 -15.78 8.40 2.81
N PHE A 71 -17.03 8.25 2.41
CA PHE A 71 -18.17 8.25 3.31
C PHE A 71 -18.75 6.84 3.40
N HIS A 72 -19.09 6.43 4.62
CA HIS A 72 -19.80 5.19 4.87
C HIS A 72 -20.71 5.41 6.09
N PRO A 73 -21.96 4.91 6.08
CA PRO A 73 -22.87 5.07 7.23
C PRO A 73 -22.29 4.48 8.53
N ASP A 74 -21.58 3.35 8.43
CA ASP A 74 -20.89 2.76 9.58
C ASP A 74 -19.62 3.57 9.87
N MET A 75 -19.58 4.19 11.05
CA MET A 75 -18.47 5.05 11.46
C MET A 75 -17.16 4.28 11.58
N SER A 76 -17.21 3.01 11.98
CA SER A 76 -16.01 2.18 12.11
C SER A 76 -15.35 1.96 10.74
N ILE A 77 -16.16 1.62 9.73
CA ILE A 77 -15.67 1.44 8.35
C ILE A 77 -15.15 2.75 7.81
N ARG A 78 -15.86 3.85 8.02
CA ARG A 78 -15.44 5.18 7.56
C ARG A 78 -14.08 5.59 8.14
N ARG A 79 -13.89 5.39 9.44
CA ARG A 79 -12.61 5.70 10.11
C ARG A 79 -11.48 4.83 9.59
N THR A 80 -11.74 3.56 9.39
CA THR A 80 -10.75 2.63 8.84
C THR A 80 -10.32 3.07 7.45
N ARG A 81 -11.28 3.39 6.57
CA ARG A 81 -10.97 3.86 5.22
C ARG A 81 -10.10 5.12 5.23
N ARG A 82 -10.46 6.11 6.05
CA ARG A 82 -9.70 7.36 6.16
C ARG A 82 -8.28 7.13 6.67
N ARG A 83 -8.15 6.29 7.68
CA ARG A 83 -6.82 5.92 8.21
C ARG A 83 -5.98 5.22 7.15
N LEU A 84 -6.59 4.35 6.35
CA LEU A 84 -5.90 3.66 5.26
C LEU A 84 -5.45 4.63 4.17
N GLY A 85 -6.26 5.63 3.84
CA GLY A 85 -5.87 6.69 2.91
C GLY A 85 -4.62 7.43 3.37
N TYR A 86 -4.56 7.78 4.64
CA TYR A 86 -3.38 8.41 5.23
C TYR A 86 -2.17 7.47 5.22
N SER A 87 -2.37 6.21 5.57
CA SER A 87 -1.30 5.21 5.54
C SER A 87 -0.72 5.01 4.14
N LEU A 88 -1.57 5.01 3.11
CA LEU A 88 -1.11 4.92 1.72
C LEU A 88 -0.17 6.08 1.36
N LYS A 89 -0.45 7.28 1.81
CA LYS A 89 0.44 8.43 1.60
C LYS A 89 1.81 8.21 2.24
N GLN A 90 1.81 7.75 3.49
CA GLN A 90 3.06 7.50 4.21
C GLN A 90 3.89 6.41 3.54
N LEU A 91 3.26 5.31 3.14
CA LEU A 91 3.94 4.22 2.45
C LEU A 91 4.45 4.68 1.08
N HIS A 92 3.69 5.51 0.39
CA HIS A 92 4.12 6.11 -0.88
C HIS A 92 5.35 7.00 -0.69
N ASP A 93 5.38 7.82 0.35
CA ASP A 93 6.52 8.69 0.66
C ASP A 93 7.78 7.86 0.91
N ASN A 94 7.67 6.76 1.65
CA ASN A 94 8.79 5.84 1.87
C ASN A 94 9.30 5.24 0.55
N ARG A 95 8.39 4.89 -0.33
CA ARG A 95 8.73 4.36 -1.67
C ARG A 95 9.46 5.41 -2.51
N VAL A 96 9.01 6.66 -2.46
CA VAL A 96 9.66 7.76 -3.19
C VAL A 96 11.10 7.95 -2.70
N VAL A 97 11.32 7.91 -1.38
CA VAL A 97 12.67 7.97 -0.82
C VAL A 97 13.52 6.80 -1.34
N ALA A 98 12.99 5.59 -1.30
CA ALA A 98 13.72 4.40 -1.72
C ALA A 98 14.11 4.43 -3.20
N ASP A 99 13.24 4.93 -4.06
CA ASP A 99 13.47 4.92 -5.51
C ASP A 99 14.23 6.16 -6.02
N TYR A 100 14.06 7.31 -5.37
CA TYR A 100 14.51 8.58 -5.93
C TYR A 100 15.48 9.38 -5.06
N HIS A 101 15.48 9.19 -3.73
CA HIS A 101 16.34 9.95 -2.83
C HIS A 101 17.61 9.16 -2.52
N LEU A 102 18.53 9.12 -3.47
CA LEU A 102 19.71 8.27 -3.37
C LEU A 102 20.73 8.76 -2.33
N ASP A 103 20.62 10.00 -1.88
CA ASP A 103 21.44 10.60 -0.82
C ASP A 103 20.95 10.27 0.59
N GLU A 104 19.74 9.74 0.73
CA GLU A 104 19.21 9.28 2.00
C GLU A 104 19.47 7.79 2.17
N SER A 105 19.82 7.37 3.39
CA SER A 105 20.06 5.96 3.69
C SER A 105 18.78 5.21 3.98
N VAL A 106 18.60 4.07 3.34
CA VAL A 106 17.54 3.11 3.68
C VAL A 106 18.20 1.95 4.43
N THR A 107 18.07 1.97 5.75
CA THR A 107 18.64 0.93 6.61
C THR A 107 17.74 -0.30 6.68
N LEU A 108 18.31 -1.42 7.14
CA LEU A 108 17.52 -2.64 7.39
C LEU A 108 16.34 -2.35 8.34
N GLY A 109 16.58 -1.61 9.41
CA GLY A 109 15.54 -1.28 10.38
C GLY A 109 14.38 -0.49 9.76
N LYS A 110 14.70 0.51 8.93
CA LYS A 110 13.67 1.29 8.22
C LYS A 110 12.90 0.43 7.23
N ALA A 111 13.58 -0.44 6.49
CA ALA A 111 12.94 -1.33 5.53
C ALA A 111 12.03 -2.35 6.23
N GLN A 112 12.48 -2.92 7.34
CA GLN A 112 11.69 -3.86 8.13
C GLN A 112 10.44 -3.20 8.73
N GLU A 113 10.58 -1.98 9.24
CA GLU A 113 9.44 -1.21 9.74
C GLU A 113 8.42 -0.95 8.63
N HIS A 114 8.88 -0.56 7.45
CA HIS A 114 8.02 -0.36 6.29
C HIS A 114 7.28 -1.64 5.90
N LEU A 115 7.99 -2.76 5.85
CA LEU A 115 7.40 -4.06 5.51
C LEU A 115 6.33 -4.48 6.52
N THR A 116 6.59 -4.26 7.82
CA THR A 116 5.61 -4.54 8.88
C THR A 116 4.35 -3.70 8.70
N ARG A 117 4.49 -2.42 8.36
CA ARG A 117 3.36 -1.54 8.06
C ARG A 117 2.58 -2.02 6.85
N CYS A 118 3.28 -2.44 5.79
CA CYS A 118 2.63 -3.01 4.61
C CYS A 118 1.80 -4.24 4.98
N ASP A 119 2.35 -5.16 5.77
CA ASP A 119 1.65 -6.36 6.21
C ASP A 119 0.37 -6.02 6.98
N LEU A 120 0.44 -5.08 7.90
CA LEU A 120 -0.73 -4.64 8.67
C LEU A 120 -1.81 -4.03 7.78
N ARG A 121 -1.41 -3.21 6.81
CA ARG A 121 -2.38 -2.60 5.89
C ARG A 121 -3.00 -3.62 4.94
N LEU A 122 -2.22 -4.60 4.50
CA LEU A 122 -2.77 -5.71 3.70
C LEU A 122 -3.87 -6.45 4.47
N LYS A 123 -3.66 -6.72 5.75
CA LYS A 123 -4.66 -7.36 6.60
C LYS A 123 -5.92 -6.50 6.75
N ASP A 124 -5.76 -5.19 6.89
CA ASP A 124 -6.90 -4.27 6.96
C ASP A 124 -7.73 -4.31 5.67
N PHE A 125 -7.09 -4.25 4.50
CA PHE A 125 -7.79 -4.32 3.23
C PHE A 125 -8.44 -5.68 2.98
N GLN A 126 -7.79 -6.77 3.38
CA GLN A 126 -8.37 -8.11 3.28
C GLN A 126 -9.65 -8.21 4.11
N ALA A 127 -9.65 -7.65 5.32
CA ALA A 127 -10.83 -7.61 6.18
C ALA A 127 -11.96 -6.79 5.56
N LEU A 128 -11.65 -5.64 4.96
CA LEU A 128 -12.64 -4.81 4.28
C LEU A 128 -13.24 -5.52 3.06
N LEU A 129 -12.41 -6.21 2.28
CA LEU A 129 -12.87 -6.99 1.12
C LEU A 129 -13.80 -8.12 1.56
N SER A 130 -13.45 -8.84 2.62
CA SER A 130 -14.31 -9.92 3.16
C SER A 130 -15.64 -9.38 3.64
N ALA A 131 -15.65 -8.24 4.32
CA ALA A 131 -16.89 -7.60 4.78
C ALA A 131 -17.75 -7.13 3.60
N ALA A 132 -17.15 -6.62 2.54
CA ALA A 132 -17.88 -6.17 1.36
C ALA A 132 -18.50 -7.33 0.56
N ALA A 133 -17.90 -8.52 0.62
CA ALA A 133 -18.38 -9.71 -0.07
C ALA A 133 -19.50 -10.44 0.69
N ALA A 134 -19.67 -10.13 1.98
CA ALA A 134 -20.66 -10.80 2.85
C ALA A 134 -22.11 -10.35 2.59
#